data_c934365487d97b6d03c7a8f484802bd2
#
_entry.id   c934365487d97b6d03c7a8f484802bd2
#
_cell.length_a   1.000
_cell.length_b   1.000
_cell.length_c   1.000
_cell.angle_alpha   90.00
_cell.angle_beta   90.00
_cell.angle_gamma   90.00
#
_symmetry.space_group_name_H-M   'P 1'
#
loop_
_entity.id
_entity.type
_entity.pdbx_description
1 polymer ?
#
loop_
_entity_poly.entity_id
_entity_poly.type
_entity_poly.pdbx_seq_one_letter_code
_entity_poly.pdbx_strand_id
1 'polypeptide(L)'
;MKLKDIVEKLNLTVVAGIEGLDKEVTGGYTSDLLSDVMGNAESGMIWITLQTHKNVMAIASLKDMAAVLLVKGLQPEPAMAEGITILSTDLSAFEMSGKLYQILG
;
A
#
# COMPACT_ATOMS: atom_id res chain seq x y z
N MET A 1 6.86 9.62 9.03
CA MET A 1 5.72 10.30 8.38
C MET A 1 4.49 9.42 8.51
N LYS A 2 3.37 10.00 8.86
CA LYS A 2 2.14 9.22 8.98
C LYS A 2 1.48 8.98 7.64
N LEU A 3 0.72 7.89 7.55
CA LEU A 3 0.05 7.50 6.31
C LEU A 3 -0.84 8.63 5.77
N LYS A 4 -1.57 9.33 6.63
CA LYS A 4 -2.42 10.44 6.21
C LYS A 4 -1.64 11.55 5.51
N ASP A 5 -0.42 11.82 5.93
CA ASP A 5 0.42 12.85 5.32
C ASP A 5 0.86 12.43 3.92
N ILE A 6 1.14 11.15 3.74
CA ILE A 6 1.50 10.60 2.44
C ILE A 6 0.31 10.64 1.48
N VAL A 7 -0.87 10.27 1.98
CA VAL A 7 -2.12 10.33 1.19
C VAL A 7 -2.34 11.74 0.67
N GLU A 8 -2.16 12.73 1.52
CA GLU A 8 -2.34 14.13 1.14
C GLU A 8 -1.26 14.59 0.15
N LYS A 9 0.02 14.34 0.46
CA LYS A 9 1.15 14.80 -0.37
C LYS A 9 1.14 14.18 -1.77
N LEU A 10 0.75 12.92 -1.88
CA LEU A 10 0.76 12.20 -3.16
C LEU A 10 -0.62 12.11 -3.80
N ASN A 11 -1.60 12.78 -3.21
CA ASN A 11 -2.97 12.84 -3.74
C ASN A 11 -3.56 11.44 -3.98
N LEU A 12 -3.43 10.56 -2.99
CA LEU A 12 -3.92 9.20 -3.09
C LEU A 12 -5.40 9.11 -2.68
N THR A 13 -6.09 8.13 -3.22
CA THR A 13 -7.49 7.86 -2.85
C THR A 13 -7.51 6.78 -1.76
N VAL A 14 -8.22 7.03 -0.67
CA VAL A 14 -8.44 6.01 0.36
C VAL A 14 -9.65 5.17 -0.06
N VAL A 15 -9.42 3.90 -0.37
CA VAL A 15 -10.47 2.98 -0.82
C VAL A 15 -11.13 2.30 0.37
N ALA A 16 -10.35 1.93 1.38
CA ALA A 16 -10.84 1.24 2.57
C ALA A 16 -9.85 1.44 3.73
N GLY A 17 -10.30 1.19 4.95
CA GLY A 17 -9.42 1.21 6.12
C GLY A 17 -9.02 2.59 6.58
N ILE A 18 -9.95 3.54 6.58
CA ILE A 18 -9.70 4.93 6.97
C ILE A 18 -9.16 5.04 8.40
N GLU A 19 -9.46 4.09 9.26
CA GLU A 19 -8.99 4.06 10.64
C GLU A 19 -7.47 3.82 10.75
N GLY A 20 -6.81 3.39 9.69
CA GLY A 20 -5.37 3.17 9.67
C GLY A 20 -4.52 4.38 9.28
N LEU A 21 -5.14 5.52 9.03
CA LEU A 21 -4.41 6.69 8.50
C LEU A 21 -3.41 7.32 9.48
N ASP A 22 -3.48 6.98 10.76
CA ASP A 22 -2.53 7.49 11.77
C ASP A 22 -1.27 6.63 11.90
N LYS A 23 -1.17 5.52 11.17
CA LYS A 23 0.01 4.65 11.24
C LYS A 23 1.26 5.35 10.74
N GLU A 24 2.38 5.07 11.40
CA GLU A 24 3.70 5.52 10.93
C GLU A 24 4.12 4.67 9.74
N VAL A 25 4.64 5.32 8.70
CA VAL A 25 5.15 4.64 7.51
C VAL A 25 6.67 4.60 7.58
N THR A 26 7.22 3.40 7.46
CA THR A 26 8.66 3.15 7.60
C THR A 26 9.38 3.02 6.26
N GLY A 27 8.64 2.84 5.16
CA GLY A 27 9.23 2.68 3.84
C GLY A 27 8.19 2.18 2.86
N GLY A 28 8.67 1.71 1.73
CA GLY A 28 7.82 1.15 0.70
C GLY A 28 8.40 -0.13 0.12
N TYR A 29 7.52 -0.95 -0.42
CA TYR A 29 7.92 -2.19 -1.09
C TYR A 29 7.08 -2.36 -2.34
N THR A 30 7.71 -2.48 -3.49
CA THR A 30 7.03 -2.63 -4.79
C THR A 30 7.25 -4.02 -5.32
N SER A 31 6.20 -4.81 -5.38
CA SER A 31 6.26 -6.17 -5.93
C SER A 31 4.86 -6.70 -6.18
N ASP A 32 4.72 -7.51 -7.23
CA ASP A 32 3.49 -8.24 -7.52
C ASP A 32 3.60 -9.72 -7.14
N LEU A 33 4.77 -10.14 -6.70
CA LEU A 33 5.02 -11.52 -6.30
C LEU A 33 4.81 -11.67 -4.81
N LEU A 34 3.75 -12.37 -4.42
CA LEU A 34 3.36 -12.49 -3.02
C LEU A 34 4.43 -13.14 -2.15
N SER A 35 5.13 -14.16 -2.67
CA SER A 35 6.20 -14.81 -1.92
C SER A 35 7.38 -13.89 -1.66
N ASP A 36 7.67 -12.97 -2.58
CA ASP A 36 8.71 -11.97 -2.40
C ASP A 36 8.35 -11.01 -1.28
N VAL A 37 7.11 -10.51 -1.28
CA VAL A 37 6.64 -9.61 -0.23
C VAL A 37 6.66 -10.30 1.13
N MET A 38 6.17 -11.55 1.17
CA MET A 38 6.16 -12.33 2.41
C MET A 38 7.56 -12.49 3.00
N GLY A 39 8.56 -12.68 2.15
CA GLY A 39 9.93 -12.92 2.60
C GLY A 39 10.74 -11.67 2.92
N ASN A 40 10.38 -10.51 2.35
CA ASN A 40 11.28 -9.36 2.35
C ASN A 40 10.67 -8.05 2.82
N ALA A 41 9.35 -7.87 2.74
CA ALA A 41 8.73 -6.65 3.22
C ALA A 41 8.75 -6.60 4.74
N GLU A 42 8.72 -5.39 5.29
CA GLU A 42 8.80 -5.18 6.73
C GLU A 42 7.57 -4.41 7.25
N SER A 43 7.35 -4.50 8.56
CA SER A 43 6.26 -3.81 9.23
C SER A 43 6.31 -2.31 8.97
N GLY A 44 5.15 -1.71 8.75
CA GLY A 44 5.03 -0.27 8.51
C GLY A 44 5.29 0.19 7.09
N MET A 45 5.64 -0.71 6.19
CA MET A 45 5.84 -0.36 4.78
C MET A 45 4.51 -0.20 4.05
N ILE A 46 4.52 0.62 2.99
CA ILE A 46 3.44 0.68 2.01
C ILE A 46 3.78 -0.30 0.89
N TRP A 47 2.86 -1.20 0.59
CA TRP A 47 3.03 -2.19 -0.47
C TRP A 47 2.41 -1.68 -1.77
N ILE A 48 3.25 -1.36 -2.75
CA ILE A 48 2.82 -0.90 -4.07
C ILE A 48 2.70 -2.11 -4.98
N THR A 49 1.51 -2.33 -5.54
CA THR A 49 1.24 -3.55 -6.31
C THR A 49 0.10 -3.38 -7.32
N LEU A 50 0.08 -4.26 -8.31
CA LEU A 50 -1.03 -4.42 -9.26
C LEU A 50 -1.99 -5.53 -8.81
N GLN A 51 -1.66 -6.27 -7.75
CA GLN A 51 -2.45 -7.40 -7.29
C GLN A 51 -3.70 -6.94 -6.54
N THR A 52 -4.86 -7.41 -6.98
CA THR A 52 -6.15 -7.02 -6.40
C THR A 52 -6.84 -8.16 -5.65
N HIS A 53 -6.19 -9.32 -5.56
CA HIS A 53 -6.76 -10.52 -4.95
C HIS A 53 -6.75 -10.44 -3.43
N LYS A 54 -7.73 -11.10 -2.79
CA LYS A 54 -7.86 -11.11 -1.33
C LYS A 54 -6.61 -11.61 -0.59
N ASN A 55 -5.78 -12.44 -1.22
CA ASN A 55 -4.56 -12.95 -0.61
C ASN A 55 -3.55 -11.85 -0.30
N VAL A 56 -3.63 -10.73 -1.00
CA VAL A 56 -2.81 -9.55 -0.71
C VAL A 56 -3.06 -9.07 0.71
N MET A 57 -4.33 -9.01 1.12
CA MET A 57 -4.69 -8.53 2.44
C MET A 57 -4.20 -9.47 3.55
N ALA A 58 -4.22 -10.77 3.31
CA ALA A 58 -3.72 -11.74 4.27
C ALA A 58 -2.22 -11.51 4.55
N ILE A 59 -1.45 -11.27 3.50
CA ILE A 59 -0.01 -11.02 3.62
C ILE A 59 0.25 -9.65 4.27
N ALA A 60 -0.46 -8.62 3.84
CA ALA A 60 -0.30 -7.28 4.40
C ALA A 60 -0.60 -7.26 5.90
N SER A 61 -1.64 -7.99 6.33
CA SER A 61 -1.98 -8.09 7.75
C SER A 61 -0.93 -8.87 8.54
N LEU A 62 -0.47 -10.00 8.00
CA LEU A 62 0.54 -10.82 8.65
C LEU A 62 1.85 -10.05 8.83
N LYS A 63 2.23 -9.25 7.86
CA LYS A 63 3.46 -8.44 7.88
C LYS A 63 3.27 -7.10 8.61
N ASP A 64 2.05 -6.80 9.07
CA ASP A 64 1.71 -5.53 9.72
C ASP A 64 2.12 -4.31 8.87
N MET A 65 1.76 -4.34 7.61
CA MET A 65 2.08 -3.25 6.67
C MET A 65 1.16 -2.05 6.92
N ALA A 66 1.64 -0.86 6.57
CA ALA A 66 0.87 0.36 6.77
C ALA A 66 -0.31 0.45 5.81
N ALA A 67 -0.13 0.05 4.57
CA ALA A 67 -1.16 0.11 3.55
C ALA A 67 -0.79 -0.74 2.34
N VAL A 68 -1.80 -1.08 1.55
CA VAL A 68 -1.65 -1.61 0.19
C VAL A 68 -2.02 -0.48 -0.75
N LEU A 69 -1.15 -0.17 -1.69
CA LEU A 69 -1.37 0.89 -2.67
C LEU A 69 -1.49 0.28 -4.07
N LEU A 70 -2.71 0.29 -4.59
CA LEU A 70 -3.00 -0.21 -5.93
C LEU A 70 -2.74 0.87 -6.97
N VAL A 71 -2.03 0.51 -8.03
CA VAL A 71 -1.62 1.44 -9.07
C VAL A 71 -2.46 1.28 -10.34
N LYS A 72 -2.29 2.19 -11.30
CA LYS A 72 -2.96 2.19 -12.60
C LYS A 72 -4.48 2.19 -12.52
N GLY A 73 -5.03 2.81 -11.47
CA GLY A 73 -6.48 2.89 -11.28
C GLY A 73 -7.17 1.58 -10.93
N LEU A 74 -6.41 0.54 -10.58
CA LEU A 74 -6.99 -0.74 -10.23
C LEU A 74 -7.78 -0.66 -8.94
N GLN A 75 -8.88 -1.41 -8.88
CA GLN A 75 -9.74 -1.48 -7.70
C GLN A 75 -9.61 -2.85 -7.03
N PRO A 76 -9.67 -2.92 -5.71
CA PRO A 76 -9.57 -4.19 -5.02
C PRO A 76 -10.82 -5.04 -5.23
N GLU A 77 -10.67 -6.36 -5.15
CA GLU A 77 -11.83 -7.24 -5.02
C GLU A 77 -12.55 -6.91 -3.73
N PRO A 78 -13.89 -7.04 -3.68
CA PRO A 78 -14.65 -6.72 -2.46
C PRO A 78 -14.11 -7.42 -1.19
N ALA A 79 -13.62 -8.64 -1.33
CA ALA A 79 -13.08 -9.41 -0.21
C ALA A 79 -11.77 -8.81 0.37
N MET A 80 -11.14 -7.88 -0.32
CA MET A 80 -9.96 -7.16 0.20
C MET A 80 -10.30 -6.04 1.18
N ALA A 81 -11.56 -5.67 1.30
CA ALA A 81 -11.95 -4.45 2.01
C ALA A 81 -11.81 -4.50 3.53
N GLU A 82 -11.30 -5.58 4.09
CA GLU A 82 -11.15 -5.75 5.53
C GLU A 82 -9.68 -5.82 5.92
N GLY A 83 -9.31 -5.11 6.96
CA GLY A 83 -7.97 -5.16 7.54
C GLY A 83 -7.16 -3.90 7.27
N ILE A 84 -6.05 -4.04 6.56
CA ILE A 84 -5.10 -2.95 6.28
C ILE A 84 -5.74 -1.92 5.34
N THR A 85 -5.34 -0.66 5.51
CA THR A 85 -5.78 0.43 4.63
C THR A 85 -5.42 0.13 3.18
N ILE A 86 -6.38 0.36 2.28
CA ILE A 86 -6.18 0.22 0.83
C ILE A 86 -6.23 1.61 0.21
N LEU A 87 -5.19 1.94 -0.54
CA LEU A 87 -5.07 3.20 -1.27
C LEU A 87 -5.06 2.90 -2.76
N SER A 88 -5.41 3.89 -3.57
CA SER A 88 -5.31 3.78 -5.03
C SER A 88 -4.73 5.04 -5.66
N THR A 89 -4.13 4.86 -6.82
CA THR A 89 -3.61 5.95 -7.66
C THR A 89 -3.73 5.55 -9.13
N ASP A 90 -3.84 6.55 -10.01
CA ASP A 90 -3.83 6.31 -11.45
C ASP A 90 -2.41 6.15 -12.01
N LEU A 91 -1.40 6.51 -11.23
CA LEU A 91 0.00 6.42 -11.66
C LEU A 91 0.44 4.96 -11.81
N SER A 92 1.50 4.76 -12.58
CA SER A 92 2.14 3.45 -12.72
C SER A 92 2.90 3.08 -11.46
N ALA A 93 3.26 1.81 -11.33
CA ALA A 93 4.09 1.36 -10.20
C ALA A 93 5.43 2.09 -10.17
N PHE A 94 6.03 2.33 -11.32
CA PHE A 94 7.30 3.03 -11.42
C PHE A 94 7.20 4.47 -10.90
N GLU A 95 6.22 5.21 -11.39
CA GLU A 95 6.03 6.60 -10.98
C GLU A 95 5.70 6.72 -9.50
N MET A 96 4.81 5.87 -9.01
CA MET A 96 4.41 5.89 -7.61
C MET A 96 5.57 5.50 -6.69
N SER A 97 6.34 4.49 -7.06
CA SER A 97 7.52 4.10 -6.30
C SER A 97 8.52 5.24 -6.19
N GLY A 98 8.77 5.93 -7.30
CA GLY A 98 9.67 7.09 -7.31
C GLY A 98 9.19 8.21 -6.40
N LYS A 99 7.90 8.53 -6.46
CA LYS A 99 7.32 9.60 -5.64
C LYS A 99 7.38 9.24 -4.15
N LEU A 100 7.04 8.01 -3.80
CA LEU A 100 7.09 7.56 -2.42
C LEU A 100 8.52 7.56 -1.89
N TYR A 101 9.45 7.05 -2.66
CA TYR A 101 10.86 7.03 -2.29
C TYR A 101 11.38 8.44 -2.02
N GLN A 102 10.97 9.39 -2.85
CA GLN A 102 11.43 10.77 -2.76
C GLN A 102 11.02 11.43 -1.43
N ILE A 103 9.84 11.11 -0.92
CA ILE A 103 9.37 11.70 0.34
C ILE A 103 9.77 10.90 1.58
N LEU A 104 10.06 9.61 1.45
CA LEU A 104 10.46 8.75 2.58
C LEU A 104 11.97 8.52 2.66
N GLY A 105 12.56 8.57 1.56
CA GLY A 105 13.88 8.24 1.43
C GLY A 105 15.03 8.41 1.39
#